data_57f79cf2163460a71c4659564cb624d4
#
_entry.id   57f79cf2163460a71c4659564cb624d4
#
_cell.length_a   1.000
_cell.length_b   1.000
_cell.length_c   1.000
_cell.angle_alpha   90.00
_cell.angle_beta   90.00
_cell.angle_gamma   90.00
#
_symmetry.space_group_name_H-M   'P 1'
#
loop_
_entity.id
_entity.type
_entity.pdbx_description
1 polymer ?
#
loop_
_entity_poly.entity_id
_entity_poly.type
_entity_poly.pdbx_seq_one_letter_code
_entity_poly.pdbx_strand_id
1 'polypeptide(L)'
;MHPMLPFNARAARTLREKLGMAHGHVAYGMRASYGMTHITPDHIAAWERGTALPAAEELTALAGALWCAPAELMGRPRTLREHRIARGLPVEEVARATGLPLDAYRHMEETGRWAGDGRQSAALGDVLKLPPRDFIAVTGLEEELARLLTEAVSTRWQAHIKAIAKLVSMDRRDLKDTLRSMQTEYETLMAATLSRAGGTTASGEDGRRYLDGIVDTFWDRLPAN
;
A
#
# COMPACT_ATOMS: atom_id res chain seq x y z
N MET A 1 12.41 16.05 0.52
CA MET A 1 13.01 15.17 1.57
C MET A 1 12.35 13.81 1.37
N HIS A 2 13.07 12.80 0.84
CA HIS A 2 12.47 11.47 0.64
C HIS A 2 12.17 10.85 2.01
N PRO A 3 10.98 10.30 2.24
CA PRO A 3 10.69 9.57 3.47
C PRO A 3 11.69 8.43 3.60
N MET A 4 12.17 8.22 4.82
CA MET A 4 13.11 7.14 5.14
C MET A 4 12.43 5.80 4.94
N LEU A 5 13.13 4.85 4.31
CA LEU A 5 12.59 3.50 4.10
C LEU A 5 12.31 2.80 5.43
N PRO A 6 11.21 2.03 5.54
CA PRO A 6 10.89 1.28 6.75
C PRO A 6 11.81 0.05 6.88
N PHE A 7 13.08 0.29 7.24
CA PHE A 7 14.06 -0.78 7.42
C PHE A 7 13.85 -1.57 8.71
N ASN A 8 13.97 -2.90 8.64
CA ASN A 8 13.85 -3.80 9.78
C ASN A 8 15.24 -4.30 10.21
N ALA A 9 15.90 -3.54 11.06
CA ALA A 9 17.22 -3.81 11.60
C ALA A 9 17.32 -5.21 12.26
N ARG A 10 16.26 -5.62 12.99
CA ARG A 10 16.22 -6.93 13.65
C ARG A 10 16.17 -8.08 12.65
N ALA A 11 15.40 -7.93 11.58
CA ALA A 11 15.32 -8.94 10.53
C ALA A 11 16.69 -9.12 9.83
N ALA A 12 17.35 -8.01 9.48
CA ALA A 12 18.69 -8.04 8.87
C ALA A 12 19.70 -8.79 9.75
N ARG A 13 19.77 -8.44 11.03
CA ARG A 13 20.62 -9.11 11.98
C ARG A 13 20.32 -10.61 12.09
N THR A 14 19.04 -10.97 12.23
CA THR A 14 18.61 -12.37 12.36
C THR A 14 19.00 -13.20 11.14
N LEU A 15 18.82 -12.66 9.92
CA LEU A 15 19.20 -13.33 8.68
C LEU A 15 20.71 -13.52 8.59
N ARG A 16 21.50 -12.48 8.87
CA ARG A 16 22.96 -12.58 8.88
C ARG A 16 23.45 -13.65 9.86
N GLU A 17 22.92 -13.65 11.09
CA GLU A 17 23.31 -14.62 12.12
C GLU A 17 22.93 -16.05 11.73
N LYS A 18 21.74 -16.27 11.13
CA LYS A 18 21.32 -17.56 10.60
C LYS A 18 22.25 -18.10 9.51
N LEU A 19 22.80 -17.20 8.69
CA LEU A 19 23.78 -17.55 7.65
C LEU A 19 25.19 -17.72 8.19
N GLY A 20 25.43 -17.54 9.50
CA GLY A 20 26.76 -17.60 10.11
C GLY A 20 27.74 -16.53 9.62
N MET A 21 27.23 -15.42 9.09
CA MET A 21 28.04 -14.36 8.50
C MET A 21 28.43 -13.29 9.53
N ALA A 22 29.70 -12.88 9.49
CA ALA A 22 30.17 -11.68 10.16
C ALA A 22 29.79 -10.44 9.33
N HIS A 23 29.72 -9.24 9.96
CA HIS A 23 29.47 -7.98 9.24
C HIS A 23 30.42 -7.76 8.05
N GLY A 24 31.70 -8.19 8.20
CA GLY A 24 32.70 -8.13 7.12
C GLY A 24 32.34 -8.96 5.89
N HIS A 25 31.72 -10.14 6.08
CA HIS A 25 31.27 -10.98 4.95
C HIS A 25 30.15 -10.32 4.17
N VAL A 26 29.18 -9.72 4.87
CA VAL A 26 28.07 -8.98 4.23
C VAL A 26 28.62 -7.77 3.47
N ALA A 27 29.45 -6.95 4.11
CA ALA A 27 30.06 -5.78 3.46
C ALA A 27 30.91 -6.18 2.25
N TYR A 28 31.64 -7.29 2.31
CA TYR A 28 32.36 -7.83 1.17
C TYR A 28 31.43 -8.22 0.02
N GLY A 29 30.36 -8.96 0.29
CA GLY A 29 29.36 -9.35 -0.70
C GLY A 29 28.72 -8.16 -1.38
N MET A 30 28.35 -7.10 -0.63
CA MET A 30 27.80 -5.87 -1.19
C MET A 30 28.80 -5.15 -2.09
N ARG A 31 30.08 -5.09 -1.72
CA ARG A 31 31.12 -4.48 -2.57
C ARG A 31 31.40 -5.30 -3.83
N ALA A 32 31.57 -6.62 -3.67
CA ALA A 32 32.00 -7.50 -4.76
C ALA A 32 30.90 -7.73 -5.80
N SER A 33 29.65 -7.93 -5.35
CA SER A 33 28.54 -8.30 -6.24
C SER A 33 27.67 -7.12 -6.68
N TYR A 34 27.66 -6.03 -5.90
CA TYR A 34 26.78 -4.86 -6.15
C TYR A 34 27.50 -3.55 -6.33
N GLY A 35 28.86 -3.58 -6.35
CA GLY A 35 29.68 -2.37 -6.59
C GLY A 35 29.61 -1.31 -5.49
N MET A 36 29.10 -1.64 -4.30
CA MET A 36 28.93 -0.71 -3.18
C MET A 36 30.27 -0.46 -2.44
N THR A 37 31.26 0.11 -3.12
CA THR A 37 32.65 0.23 -2.64
C THR A 37 32.80 0.96 -1.31
N HIS A 38 31.85 1.84 -0.96
CA HIS A 38 31.85 2.62 0.28
C HIS A 38 31.38 1.84 1.51
N ILE A 39 30.75 0.67 1.33
CA ILE A 39 30.18 -0.11 2.45
C ILE A 39 31.27 -0.81 3.23
N THR A 40 31.26 -0.57 4.55
CA THR A 40 32.18 -1.16 5.52
C THR A 40 31.42 -2.06 6.50
N PRO A 41 32.10 -2.92 7.28
CA PRO A 41 31.47 -3.68 8.36
C PRO A 41 30.75 -2.79 9.39
N ASP A 42 31.25 -1.56 9.62
CA ASP A 42 30.63 -0.61 10.55
C ASP A 42 29.28 -0.09 10.06
N HIS A 43 29.08 0.07 8.74
CA HIS A 43 27.78 0.40 8.17
C HIS A 43 26.76 -0.70 8.47
N ILE A 44 27.13 -1.96 8.26
CA ILE A 44 26.24 -3.11 8.54
C ILE A 44 25.89 -3.14 10.03
N ALA A 45 26.88 -2.97 10.90
CA ALA A 45 26.67 -2.92 12.34
C ALA A 45 25.79 -1.74 12.78
N ALA A 46 25.93 -0.56 12.15
CA ALA A 46 25.11 0.61 12.43
C ALA A 46 23.66 0.40 12.00
N TRP A 47 23.41 -0.20 10.83
CA TRP A 47 22.07 -0.56 10.35
C TRP A 47 21.38 -1.56 11.29
N GLU A 48 22.09 -2.62 11.70
CA GLU A 48 21.56 -3.65 12.63
C GLU A 48 21.28 -3.11 14.05
N ARG A 49 21.96 -2.03 14.47
CA ARG A 49 21.65 -1.32 15.71
C ARG A 49 20.54 -0.30 15.55
N GLY A 50 20.10 0.00 14.32
CA GLY A 50 19.14 1.06 14.04
C GLY A 50 19.70 2.48 14.24
N THR A 51 21.03 2.65 14.33
CA THR A 51 21.69 3.97 14.46
C THR A 51 21.90 4.66 13.11
N ALA A 52 21.78 3.91 12.02
CA ALA A 52 21.73 4.40 10.64
C ALA A 52 20.73 3.57 9.85
N LEU A 53 20.32 4.07 8.67
CA LEU A 53 19.41 3.38 7.77
C LEU A 53 20.08 3.25 6.40
N PRO A 54 19.92 2.10 5.72
CA PRO A 54 20.39 1.96 4.35
C PRO A 54 19.56 2.80 3.39
N ALA A 55 20.21 3.35 2.35
CA ALA A 55 19.53 3.89 1.19
C ALA A 55 18.83 2.78 0.38
N ALA A 56 17.98 3.13 -0.58
CA ALA A 56 17.21 2.16 -1.36
C ALA A 56 18.10 1.14 -2.10
N GLU A 57 19.17 1.63 -2.71
CA GLU A 57 20.13 0.79 -3.43
C GLU A 57 20.95 -0.08 -2.47
N GLU A 58 21.32 0.47 -1.32
CA GLU A 58 22.03 -0.25 -0.27
C GLU A 58 21.15 -1.34 0.34
N LEU A 59 19.84 -1.08 0.53
CA LEU A 59 18.89 -2.08 1.01
C LEU A 59 18.77 -3.25 0.02
N THR A 60 18.68 -2.95 -1.27
CA THR A 60 18.61 -3.98 -2.32
C THR A 60 19.91 -4.81 -2.36
N ALA A 61 21.06 -4.17 -2.27
CA ALA A 61 22.34 -4.85 -2.22
C ALA A 61 22.53 -5.69 -0.94
N LEU A 62 22.06 -5.18 0.21
CA LEU A 62 22.04 -5.90 1.49
C LEU A 62 21.17 -7.15 1.41
N ALA A 63 19.98 -7.04 0.84
CA ALA A 63 19.09 -8.17 0.64
C ALA A 63 19.72 -9.26 -0.23
N GLY A 64 20.36 -8.88 -1.32
CA GLY A 64 21.10 -9.81 -2.17
C GLY A 64 22.29 -10.46 -1.46
N ALA A 65 23.06 -9.70 -0.65
CA ALA A 65 24.16 -10.22 0.13
C ALA A 65 23.71 -11.17 1.25
N LEU A 66 22.47 -11.03 1.74
CA LEU A 66 21.83 -11.90 2.73
C LEU A 66 20.92 -12.97 2.10
N TRP A 67 20.91 -13.08 0.78
CA TRP A 67 20.16 -14.07 -0.01
C TRP A 67 18.66 -14.07 0.31
N CYS A 68 18.08 -12.89 0.48
CA CYS A 68 16.67 -12.70 0.78
C CYS A 68 16.03 -11.63 -0.16
N ALA A 69 14.71 -11.55 -0.14
CA ALA A 69 14.03 -10.46 -0.82
C ALA A 69 14.14 -9.15 -0.01
N PRO A 70 14.20 -7.96 -0.66
CA PRO A 70 14.18 -6.68 0.05
C PRO A 70 13.01 -6.53 1.02
N ALA A 71 11.84 -7.09 0.69
CA ALA A 71 10.67 -7.12 1.57
C ALA A 71 10.94 -7.74 2.95
N GLU A 72 11.85 -8.71 3.04
CA GLU A 72 12.18 -9.36 4.30
C GLU A 72 13.01 -8.46 5.24
N LEU A 73 13.65 -7.44 4.67
CA LEU A 73 14.42 -6.42 5.39
C LEU A 73 13.63 -5.13 5.63
N MET A 74 12.36 -5.10 5.24
CA MET A 74 11.49 -3.93 5.37
C MET A 74 10.35 -4.19 6.34
N GLY A 75 9.85 -3.11 6.96
CA GLY A 75 8.50 -3.09 7.54
C GLY A 75 7.43 -3.05 6.44
N ARG A 76 6.16 -2.93 6.84
CA ARG A 76 5.06 -2.85 5.87
C ARG A 76 5.22 -1.63 4.95
N PRO A 77 5.30 -1.82 3.63
CA PRO A 77 5.36 -0.72 2.68
C PRO A 77 4.07 0.12 2.72
N ARG A 78 4.20 1.45 2.56
CA ARG A 78 3.08 2.41 2.61
C ARG A 78 3.00 3.32 1.39
N THR A 79 4.04 3.33 0.54
CA THR A 79 4.11 4.16 -0.65
C THR A 79 4.40 3.32 -1.89
N LEU A 80 4.10 3.83 -3.09
CA LEU A 80 4.45 3.16 -4.35
C LEU A 80 5.94 2.82 -4.41
N ARG A 81 6.79 3.77 -4.02
CA ARG A 81 8.25 3.59 -3.97
C ARG A 81 8.66 2.45 -3.03
N GLU A 82 8.07 2.38 -1.85
CA GLU A 82 8.38 1.32 -0.88
C GLU A 82 7.92 -0.05 -1.38
N HIS A 83 6.74 -0.16 -1.99
CA HIS A 83 6.27 -1.40 -2.62
C HIS A 83 7.19 -1.84 -3.75
N ARG A 84 7.65 -0.92 -4.60
CA ARG A 84 8.61 -1.23 -5.66
C ARG A 84 9.92 -1.74 -5.11
N ILE A 85 10.49 -1.07 -4.11
CA ILE A 85 11.75 -1.47 -3.46
C ILE A 85 11.59 -2.82 -2.77
N ALA A 86 10.48 -3.06 -2.06
CA ALA A 86 10.18 -4.34 -1.44
C ALA A 86 10.16 -5.50 -2.45
N ARG A 87 9.81 -5.21 -3.71
CA ARG A 87 9.86 -6.17 -4.83
C ARG A 87 11.23 -6.27 -5.51
N GLY A 88 12.19 -5.44 -5.11
CA GLY A 88 13.51 -5.38 -5.74
C GLY A 88 13.48 -4.86 -7.17
N LEU A 89 12.45 -4.09 -7.55
CA LEU A 89 12.27 -3.62 -8.93
C LEU A 89 12.93 -2.26 -9.16
N PRO A 90 13.69 -2.09 -10.27
CA PRO A 90 14.12 -0.78 -10.75
C PRO A 90 12.93 0.08 -11.15
N VAL A 91 13.03 1.40 -10.99
CA VAL A 91 11.96 2.35 -11.36
C VAL A 91 11.64 2.28 -12.86
N GLU A 92 12.64 2.05 -13.70
CA GLU A 92 12.54 1.90 -15.15
C GLU A 92 11.70 0.68 -15.56
N GLU A 93 11.79 -0.38 -14.79
CA GLU A 93 11.03 -1.61 -15.05
C GLU A 93 9.54 -1.40 -14.78
N VAL A 94 9.18 -0.77 -13.66
CA VAL A 94 7.78 -0.47 -13.34
C VAL A 94 7.20 0.55 -14.32
N ALA A 95 7.93 1.61 -14.68
CA ALA A 95 7.52 2.57 -15.70
C ALA A 95 7.24 1.87 -17.05
N ARG A 96 8.13 0.97 -17.48
CA ARG A 96 7.94 0.19 -18.70
C ARG A 96 6.73 -0.75 -18.62
N ALA A 97 6.58 -1.47 -17.51
CA ALA A 97 5.48 -2.41 -17.30
C ALA A 97 4.11 -1.71 -17.30
N THR A 98 4.04 -0.50 -16.75
CA THR A 98 2.82 0.32 -16.72
C THR A 98 2.60 1.11 -18.03
N GLY A 99 3.58 1.15 -18.93
CA GLY A 99 3.50 1.92 -20.17
C GLY A 99 3.58 3.44 -19.93
N LEU A 100 4.20 3.87 -18.84
CA LEU A 100 4.39 5.27 -18.49
C LEU A 100 5.80 5.77 -18.87
N PRO A 101 5.95 7.05 -19.25
CA PRO A 101 7.25 7.70 -19.27
C PRO A 101 7.90 7.64 -17.88
N LEU A 102 9.22 7.43 -17.84
CA LEU A 102 9.96 7.28 -16.59
C LEU A 102 9.76 8.46 -15.63
N ASP A 103 9.85 9.68 -16.13
CA ASP A 103 9.70 10.88 -15.31
C ASP A 103 8.27 11.04 -14.77
N ALA A 104 7.26 10.64 -15.54
CA ALA A 104 5.87 10.64 -15.07
C ALA A 104 5.68 9.64 -13.93
N TYR A 105 6.22 8.42 -14.05
CA TYR A 105 6.13 7.43 -12.99
C TYR A 105 6.91 7.87 -11.72
N ARG A 106 8.11 8.44 -11.88
CA ARG A 106 8.88 9.01 -10.74
C ARG A 106 8.09 10.09 -10.01
N HIS A 107 7.47 10.99 -10.76
CA HIS A 107 6.64 12.05 -10.18
C HIS A 107 5.46 11.48 -9.37
N MET A 108 4.84 10.40 -9.84
CA MET A 108 3.77 9.71 -9.09
C MET A 108 4.29 9.05 -7.81
N GLU A 109 5.49 8.44 -7.83
CA GLU A 109 6.12 7.93 -6.60
C GLU A 109 6.45 9.04 -5.59
N GLU A 110 6.89 10.20 -6.06
CA GLU A 110 7.27 11.34 -5.22
C GLU A 110 6.07 12.03 -4.59
N THR A 111 4.98 12.16 -5.34
CA THR A 111 3.76 12.86 -4.90
C THR A 111 2.77 11.94 -4.18
N GLY A 112 2.90 10.62 -4.32
CA GLY A 112 1.93 9.66 -3.84
C GLY A 112 0.57 9.74 -4.55
N ARG A 113 0.52 10.38 -5.72
CA ARG A 113 -0.71 10.57 -6.51
C ARG A 113 -0.62 9.81 -7.82
N TRP A 114 -1.46 8.81 -7.96
CA TRP A 114 -1.57 8.04 -9.18
C TRP A 114 -2.46 8.77 -10.21
N ALA A 115 -1.96 8.91 -11.43
CA ALA A 115 -2.70 9.54 -12.54
C ALA A 115 -2.79 8.62 -13.78
N GLY A 116 -2.48 7.32 -13.64
CA GLY A 116 -2.60 6.33 -14.71
C GLY A 116 -4.06 6.00 -15.05
N ASP A 117 -4.29 5.60 -16.30
CA ASP A 117 -5.58 5.09 -16.72
C ASP A 117 -5.88 3.68 -16.16
N GLY A 118 -7.05 3.10 -16.51
CA GLY A 118 -7.45 1.80 -15.97
C GLY A 118 -6.53 0.65 -16.40
N ARG A 119 -5.92 0.70 -17.61
CA ARG A 119 -4.95 -0.30 -18.08
C ARG A 119 -3.63 -0.18 -17.32
N GLN A 120 -3.16 1.04 -17.14
CA GLN A 120 -1.95 1.36 -16.39
C GLN A 120 -2.10 0.99 -14.91
N SER A 121 -3.29 1.24 -14.33
CA SER A 121 -3.63 0.86 -12.97
C SER A 121 -3.62 -0.65 -12.76
N ALA A 122 -4.19 -1.42 -13.69
CA ALA A 122 -4.14 -2.89 -13.65
C ALA A 122 -2.69 -3.39 -13.75
N ALA A 123 -1.90 -2.84 -14.69
CA ALA A 123 -0.49 -3.19 -14.85
C ALA A 123 0.35 -2.86 -13.59
N LEU A 124 0.07 -1.73 -12.93
CA LEU A 124 0.72 -1.37 -11.65
C LEU A 124 0.39 -2.39 -10.55
N GLY A 125 -0.90 -2.72 -10.38
CA GLY A 125 -1.35 -3.74 -9.44
C GLY A 125 -0.66 -5.09 -9.67
N ASP A 126 -0.55 -5.49 -10.94
CA ASP A 126 0.08 -6.76 -11.33
C ASP A 126 1.58 -6.77 -11.07
N VAL A 127 2.32 -5.74 -11.49
CA VAL A 127 3.79 -5.71 -11.35
C VAL A 127 4.23 -5.58 -9.90
N LEU A 128 3.52 -4.78 -9.10
CA LEU A 128 3.80 -4.62 -7.67
C LEU A 128 3.10 -5.67 -6.79
N LYS A 129 2.22 -6.51 -7.37
CA LYS A 129 1.40 -7.51 -6.64
C LYS A 129 0.63 -6.86 -5.48
N LEU A 130 -0.04 -5.75 -5.78
CA LEU A 130 -0.80 -5.00 -4.79
C LEU A 130 -2.20 -5.60 -4.62
N PRO A 131 -2.59 -6.00 -3.40
CA PRO A 131 -4.00 -6.22 -3.10
C PRO A 131 -4.82 -4.95 -3.38
N PRO A 132 -6.10 -5.04 -3.73
CA PRO A 132 -6.93 -3.87 -4.04
C PRO A 132 -6.92 -2.79 -2.95
N ARG A 133 -6.96 -3.16 -1.67
CA ARG A 133 -6.88 -2.24 -0.55
C ARG A 133 -5.56 -1.47 -0.54
N ASP A 134 -4.43 -2.18 -0.67
CA ASP A 134 -3.11 -1.54 -0.69
C ASP A 134 -2.95 -0.66 -1.94
N PHE A 135 -3.50 -1.10 -3.10
CA PHE A 135 -3.50 -0.29 -4.32
C PHE A 135 -4.19 1.07 -4.10
N ILE A 136 -5.40 1.08 -3.54
CA ILE A 136 -6.15 2.31 -3.23
C ILE A 136 -5.37 3.21 -2.28
N ALA A 137 -4.80 2.66 -1.21
CA ALA A 137 -4.04 3.42 -0.22
C ALA A 137 -2.78 4.07 -0.82
N VAL A 138 -1.98 3.31 -1.60
CA VAL A 138 -0.71 3.83 -2.15
C VAL A 138 -0.86 4.72 -3.37
N THR A 139 -2.03 4.70 -4.01
CA THR A 139 -2.33 5.55 -5.18
C THR A 139 -3.03 6.86 -4.83
N GLY A 140 -3.37 7.07 -3.55
CA GLY A 140 -4.10 8.26 -3.08
C GLY A 140 -5.55 8.32 -3.56
N LEU A 141 -6.16 7.17 -3.87
CA LEU A 141 -7.54 7.06 -4.36
C LEU A 141 -8.57 6.84 -3.22
N GLU A 142 -8.13 6.88 -1.97
CA GLU A 142 -8.99 6.66 -0.80
C GLU A 142 -10.13 7.67 -0.70
N GLU A 143 -9.85 8.96 -0.91
CA GLU A 143 -10.85 10.01 -0.85
C GLU A 143 -11.90 9.85 -1.97
N GLU A 144 -11.47 9.49 -3.17
CA GLU A 144 -12.39 9.24 -4.29
C GLU A 144 -13.25 8.00 -4.04
N LEU A 145 -12.66 6.93 -3.50
CA LEU A 145 -13.42 5.74 -3.09
C LEU A 145 -14.42 6.10 -2.00
N ALA A 146 -14.03 6.84 -0.95
CA ALA A 146 -14.90 7.28 0.14
C ALA A 146 -16.09 8.09 -0.40
N ARG A 147 -15.84 9.02 -1.31
CA ARG A 147 -16.88 9.82 -1.96
C ARG A 147 -17.88 8.94 -2.72
N LEU A 148 -17.40 8.02 -3.55
CA LEU A 148 -18.26 7.14 -4.35
C LEU A 148 -19.06 6.16 -3.46
N LEU A 149 -18.48 5.65 -2.38
CA LEU A 149 -19.17 4.79 -1.41
C LEU A 149 -20.25 5.56 -0.67
N THR A 150 -19.96 6.78 -0.22
CA THR A 150 -20.93 7.67 0.43
C THR A 150 -22.12 7.95 -0.47
N GLU A 151 -21.88 8.30 -1.72
CA GLU A 151 -22.93 8.49 -2.71
C GLU A 151 -23.75 7.22 -2.95
N ALA A 152 -23.07 6.05 -3.03
CA ALA A 152 -23.73 4.77 -3.24
C ALA A 152 -24.69 4.39 -2.10
N VAL A 153 -24.27 4.55 -0.83
CA VAL A 153 -25.12 4.19 0.31
C VAL A 153 -26.24 5.22 0.56
N SER A 154 -26.01 6.48 0.22
CA SER A 154 -26.96 7.57 0.44
C SER A 154 -28.01 7.69 -0.68
N THR A 155 -27.79 7.10 -1.85
CA THR A 155 -28.69 7.20 -3.01
C THR A 155 -29.06 5.85 -3.58
N ARG A 156 -28.50 5.49 -4.73
CA ARG A 156 -28.72 4.20 -5.42
C ARG A 156 -27.38 3.57 -5.73
N TRP A 157 -26.97 2.57 -4.95
CA TRP A 157 -25.70 1.88 -5.13
C TRP A 157 -25.48 1.37 -6.57
N GLN A 158 -26.56 1.00 -7.29
CA GLN A 158 -26.50 0.50 -8.65
C GLN A 158 -25.88 1.53 -9.63
N ALA A 159 -26.09 2.82 -9.40
CA ALA A 159 -25.55 3.89 -10.24
C ALA A 159 -24.01 4.00 -10.11
N HIS A 160 -23.47 3.62 -8.96
CA HIS A 160 -22.05 3.79 -8.62
C HIS A 160 -21.18 2.55 -8.88
N ILE A 161 -21.78 1.37 -9.16
CA ILE A 161 -21.05 0.10 -9.39
C ILE A 161 -19.94 0.28 -10.44
N LYS A 162 -20.25 0.91 -11.57
CA LYS A 162 -19.28 1.03 -12.68
C LYS A 162 -18.10 1.91 -12.31
N ALA A 163 -18.32 2.97 -11.55
CA ALA A 163 -17.29 3.90 -11.10
C ALA A 163 -16.40 3.22 -10.04
N ILE A 164 -17.01 2.57 -9.03
CA ILE A 164 -16.27 1.85 -7.99
C ILE A 164 -15.50 0.66 -8.59
N ALA A 165 -16.12 -0.14 -9.46
CA ALA A 165 -15.44 -1.25 -10.12
C ALA A 165 -14.22 -0.84 -10.98
N LYS A 166 -14.21 0.41 -11.45
CA LYS A 166 -13.05 0.96 -12.17
C LYS A 166 -11.88 1.30 -11.25
N LEU A 167 -12.17 1.70 -10.01
CA LEU A 167 -11.15 1.99 -9.00
C LEU A 167 -10.63 0.72 -8.32
N VAL A 168 -11.56 -0.19 -7.98
CA VAL A 168 -11.25 -1.41 -7.25
C VAL A 168 -11.34 -2.57 -8.22
N SER A 169 -10.20 -3.17 -8.62
CA SER A 169 -10.16 -4.33 -9.51
C SER A 169 -10.68 -5.57 -8.79
N MET A 170 -12.00 -5.76 -8.76
CA MET A 170 -12.67 -6.88 -8.09
C MET A 170 -13.84 -7.42 -8.89
N ASP A 171 -14.32 -8.61 -8.52
CA ASP A 171 -15.50 -9.21 -9.14
C ASP A 171 -16.76 -8.34 -8.95
N ARG A 172 -17.53 -8.18 -10.02
CA ARG A 172 -18.72 -7.35 -10.02
C ARG A 172 -19.85 -7.88 -9.13
N ARG A 173 -19.88 -9.19 -8.90
CA ARG A 173 -20.89 -9.81 -8.05
C ARG A 173 -20.62 -9.47 -6.60
N ASP A 174 -19.38 -9.68 -6.15
CA ASP A 174 -18.97 -9.37 -4.79
C ASP A 174 -19.15 -7.88 -4.48
N LEU A 175 -18.80 -7.01 -5.44
CA LEU A 175 -19.03 -5.58 -5.32
C LEU A 175 -20.51 -5.23 -5.15
N LYS A 176 -21.41 -5.84 -5.94
CA LYS A 176 -22.86 -5.62 -5.83
C LYS A 176 -23.40 -6.03 -4.49
N ASP A 177 -23.03 -7.21 -4.02
CA ASP A 177 -23.52 -7.77 -2.76
C ASP A 177 -23.01 -6.93 -1.58
N THR A 178 -21.76 -6.48 -1.63
CA THR A 178 -21.17 -5.57 -0.64
C THR A 178 -21.88 -4.22 -0.61
N LEU A 179 -22.05 -3.54 -1.75
CA LEU A 179 -22.69 -2.23 -1.81
C LEU A 179 -24.18 -2.29 -1.37
N ARG A 180 -24.89 -3.35 -1.74
CA ARG A 180 -26.26 -3.58 -1.31
C ARG A 180 -26.34 -3.73 0.21
N SER A 181 -25.46 -4.54 0.80
CA SER A 181 -25.39 -4.74 2.24
C SER A 181 -25.09 -3.44 2.99
N MET A 182 -24.13 -2.64 2.46
CA MET A 182 -23.76 -1.35 3.04
C MET A 182 -24.92 -0.34 3.00
N GLN A 183 -25.66 -0.27 1.89
CA GLN A 183 -26.82 0.61 1.79
C GLN A 183 -27.92 0.20 2.79
N THR A 184 -28.23 -1.09 2.89
CA THR A 184 -29.25 -1.59 3.83
C THR A 184 -28.89 -1.24 5.28
N GLU A 185 -27.62 -1.35 5.65
CA GLU A 185 -27.16 -0.97 6.99
C GLU A 185 -27.27 0.52 7.23
N TYR A 186 -26.82 1.34 6.28
CA TYR A 186 -26.94 2.80 6.38
C TYR A 186 -28.41 3.24 6.52
N GLU A 187 -29.33 2.68 5.71
CA GLU A 187 -30.77 2.93 5.80
C GLU A 187 -31.33 2.53 7.18
N THR A 188 -30.90 1.41 7.73
CA THR A 188 -31.30 0.94 9.07
C THR A 188 -30.83 1.91 10.16
N LEU A 189 -29.58 2.38 10.09
CA LEU A 189 -29.04 3.40 11.01
C LEU A 189 -29.83 4.70 10.93
N MET A 190 -30.16 5.15 9.71
CA MET A 190 -30.94 6.38 9.50
C MET A 190 -32.39 6.24 9.99
N ALA A 191 -33.03 5.08 9.79
CA ALA A 191 -34.39 4.81 10.28
C ALA A 191 -34.43 4.76 11.81
N ALA A 192 -33.45 4.12 12.46
CA ALA A 192 -33.32 4.11 13.91
C ALA A 192 -33.13 5.50 14.51
N THR A 193 -32.45 6.36 13.76
CA THR A 193 -32.25 7.78 14.06
C THR A 193 -33.57 8.55 14.08
N LEU A 194 -34.40 8.39 13.06
CA LEU A 194 -35.70 9.05 12.97
C LEU A 194 -36.68 8.57 14.05
N SER A 195 -36.62 7.29 14.41
CA SER A 195 -37.48 6.71 15.46
C SER A 195 -37.13 7.22 16.87
N ARG A 196 -35.86 7.64 17.11
CA ARG A 196 -35.36 8.18 18.39
C ARG A 196 -35.47 9.71 18.45
N ALA A 197 -35.82 10.39 17.37
CA ALA A 197 -35.86 11.86 17.24
C ALA A 197 -36.92 12.56 18.12
N GLY A 198 -37.52 11.86 19.10
CA GLY A 198 -38.31 12.45 20.19
C GLY A 198 -37.50 13.21 21.26
N GLY A 199 -36.22 13.27 21.18
CA GLY A 199 -35.36 14.06 22.09
C GLY A 199 -33.90 13.64 22.05
N THR A 200 -33.08 14.46 21.50
CA THR A 200 -31.64 14.68 21.64
C THR A 200 -30.79 14.52 20.38
N THR A 201 -29.78 15.37 20.27
CA THR A 201 -28.73 15.57 19.26
C THR A 201 -27.89 14.31 18.92
N ALA A 202 -28.04 13.21 19.61
CA ALA A 202 -27.30 11.96 19.39
C ALA A 202 -27.67 11.21 18.08
N SER A 203 -28.79 11.58 17.48
CA SER A 203 -29.46 10.83 16.42
C SER A 203 -28.75 10.90 15.04
N GLY A 204 -27.97 11.93 14.74
CA GLY A 204 -27.21 12.03 13.49
C GLY A 204 -25.78 11.52 13.56
N GLU A 205 -25.29 11.16 14.76
CA GLU A 205 -23.90 10.80 14.98
C GLU A 205 -23.56 9.39 14.47
N ASP A 206 -24.49 8.44 14.57
CA ASP A 206 -24.26 7.07 14.11
C ASP A 206 -24.14 6.99 12.58
N GLY A 207 -25.02 7.68 11.86
CA GLY A 207 -24.93 7.81 10.41
C GLY A 207 -23.64 8.51 9.95
N ARG A 208 -23.25 9.58 10.66
CA ARG A 208 -22.00 10.29 10.37
C ARG A 208 -20.78 9.42 10.63
N ARG A 209 -20.73 8.75 11.78
CA ARG A 209 -19.65 7.81 12.14
C ARG A 209 -19.53 6.68 11.12
N TYR A 210 -20.66 6.17 10.62
CA TYR A 210 -20.67 5.17 9.56
C TYR A 210 -20.02 5.69 8.27
N LEU A 211 -20.36 6.92 7.86
CA LEU A 211 -19.76 7.54 6.68
C LEU A 211 -18.28 7.88 6.87
N ASP A 212 -17.86 8.30 8.05
CA ASP A 212 -16.46 8.58 8.39
C ASP A 212 -15.59 7.30 8.29
N GLY A 213 -16.15 6.14 8.61
CA GLY A 213 -15.48 4.82 8.52
C GLY A 213 -15.84 4.02 7.27
N ILE A 214 -16.44 4.62 6.24
CA ILE A 214 -17.08 3.89 5.12
C ILE A 214 -16.10 3.04 4.30
N VAL A 215 -14.86 3.50 4.13
CA VAL A 215 -13.82 2.76 3.40
C VAL A 215 -13.40 1.50 4.16
N ASP A 216 -13.19 1.59 5.47
CA ASP A 216 -12.88 0.42 6.28
C ASP A 216 -14.05 -0.56 6.30
N THR A 217 -15.28 -0.07 6.48
CA THR A 217 -16.52 -0.89 6.39
C THR A 217 -16.62 -1.63 5.06
N PHE A 218 -16.25 -0.96 3.96
CA PHE A 218 -16.23 -1.57 2.62
C PHE A 218 -15.24 -2.74 2.56
N TRP A 219 -13.99 -2.53 2.99
CA TRP A 219 -12.97 -3.58 2.96
C TRP A 219 -13.26 -4.75 3.89
N ASP A 220 -13.83 -4.50 5.06
CA ASP A 220 -14.16 -5.54 6.06
C ASP A 220 -15.32 -6.43 5.63
N ARG A 221 -16.17 -5.97 4.69
CA ARG A 221 -17.30 -6.73 4.14
C ARG A 221 -17.00 -7.54 2.90
N LEU A 222 -15.83 -7.30 2.32
CA LEU A 222 -15.42 -8.09 1.16
C LEU A 222 -15.10 -9.52 1.59
N PRO A 223 -15.51 -10.53 0.78
CA PRO A 223 -15.10 -11.90 1.05
C PRO A 223 -13.58 -11.99 1.07
N ALA A 224 -13.04 -12.68 2.08
CA ALA A 224 -11.62 -12.98 2.12
C ALA A 224 -11.29 -13.88 0.92
N ASN A 225 -10.44 -13.38 0.02
CA ASN A 225 -9.89 -14.17 -1.09
C ASN A 225 -8.80 -15.10 -0.61
#